data_0a825120bd1bdf60a7b134c1c50c1540
#
_entry.id   0a825120bd1bdf60a7b134c1c50c1540
#
_cell.length_a   1.000
_cell.length_b   1.000
_cell.length_c   1.000
_cell.angle_alpha   90.00
_cell.angle_beta   90.00
_cell.angle_gamma   90.00
#
_symmetry.space_group_name_H-M   'P 1'
#
loop_
_entity.id
_entity.type
_entity.pdbx_description
1 polymer ?
#
loop_
_entity_poly.entity_id
_entity_poly.type
_entity_poly.pdbx_seq_one_letter_code
_entity_poly.pdbx_strand_id
1 'polypeptide(L)'
;DVTGMDLLEAQTSITVSTTAYAWENFGLWSRSDSEDYGAQLLIVYEAPEYVKEELAEADAKLEQKAIGRDALVFIVNEENPVQSLTQQQLRDIYAGRITSWKDVGGVDSPIVAFQRGVDSGSQTLFKKLLIDKGDGQLMAAPTELAPADMGGLVDSIAEYNNSANAIGFSVYYYIDQMYSKPGLRLLAVDGVTPSNDTIASESYPLCNEFYAVVHADAAPDSPQRKVYDWLDTDEGRRCIEKAGYVAVD
;
A
#
# COMPACT_ATOMS: atom_id res chain seq x y z
N ASP A 1 -2.34 -10.60 26.48
CA ASP A 1 -3.53 -11.12 25.79
C ASP A 1 -4.63 -10.06 25.85
N VAL A 2 -4.81 -9.36 24.73
CA VAL A 2 -5.72 -8.22 24.63
C VAL A 2 -7.18 -8.69 24.42
N THR A 3 -7.36 -9.77 23.66
CA THR A 3 -8.68 -10.25 23.22
C THR A 3 -9.30 -11.27 24.15
N GLY A 4 -8.51 -12.03 24.90
CA GLY A 4 -8.90 -13.21 25.63
C GLY A 4 -9.01 -14.48 24.76
N MET A 5 -8.73 -14.38 23.46
CA MET A 5 -8.69 -15.52 22.54
C MET A 5 -7.45 -16.38 22.79
N ASP A 6 -7.54 -17.68 22.56
CA ASP A 6 -6.34 -18.50 22.48
C ASP A 6 -5.59 -18.27 21.15
N LEU A 7 -4.39 -18.83 21.05
CA LEU A 7 -3.52 -18.59 19.87
C LEU A 7 -4.15 -19.15 18.58
N LEU A 8 -4.86 -20.26 18.64
CA LEU A 8 -5.48 -20.88 17.48
C LEU A 8 -6.69 -20.06 17.00
N GLU A 9 -7.53 -19.63 17.93
CA GLU A 9 -8.64 -18.72 17.63
C GLU A 9 -8.14 -17.44 16.97
N ALA A 10 -7.11 -16.80 17.55
CA ALA A 10 -6.53 -15.59 16.99
C ALA A 10 -5.97 -15.81 15.57
N GLN A 11 -5.26 -16.91 15.33
CA GLN A 11 -4.70 -17.23 14.00
C GLN A 11 -5.78 -17.53 12.96
N THR A 12 -6.87 -18.21 13.34
CA THR A 12 -7.95 -18.54 12.41
C THR A 12 -8.89 -17.36 12.16
N SER A 13 -8.82 -16.30 12.96
CA SER A 13 -9.62 -15.08 12.82
C SER A 13 -9.01 -14.04 11.86
N ILE A 14 -7.82 -14.31 11.32
CA ILE A 14 -7.13 -13.38 10.40
C ILE A 14 -7.39 -13.78 8.96
N THR A 15 -7.87 -12.82 8.16
CA THR A 15 -8.06 -12.99 6.71
C THR A 15 -7.26 -11.90 5.99
N VAL A 16 -6.61 -12.28 4.89
CA VAL A 16 -5.88 -11.36 4.01
C VAL A 16 -6.63 -11.22 2.70
N SER A 17 -6.82 -9.98 2.24
CA SER A 17 -7.49 -9.69 0.97
C SER A 17 -6.94 -8.42 0.33
N THR A 18 -7.47 -8.04 -0.85
CA THR A 18 -7.17 -6.74 -1.46
C THR A 18 -7.78 -5.61 -0.62
N THR A 19 -7.22 -4.40 -0.73
CA THR A 19 -7.71 -3.23 0.02
C THR A 19 -9.19 -2.94 -0.27
N ALA A 20 -9.59 -2.94 -1.54
CA ALA A 20 -10.97 -2.70 -1.93
C ALA A 20 -11.92 -3.74 -1.32
N TYR A 21 -11.63 -5.03 -1.53
CA TYR A 21 -12.46 -6.12 -1.01
C TYR A 21 -12.57 -6.11 0.53
N ALA A 22 -11.47 -5.75 1.23
CA ALA A 22 -11.51 -5.64 2.68
C ALA A 22 -12.52 -4.58 3.15
N TRP A 23 -12.51 -3.40 2.52
CA TRP A 23 -13.43 -2.31 2.83
C TRP A 23 -14.87 -2.64 2.47
N GLU A 24 -15.13 -3.21 1.27
CA GLU A 24 -16.46 -3.63 0.83
C GLU A 24 -17.04 -4.69 1.76
N ASN A 25 -16.27 -5.74 2.06
CA ASN A 25 -16.68 -6.80 2.96
C ASN A 25 -17.05 -6.24 4.35
N PHE A 26 -16.22 -5.37 4.88
CA PHE A 26 -16.41 -4.78 6.20
C PHE A 26 -17.60 -3.83 6.25
N GLY A 27 -17.67 -2.87 5.31
CA GLY A 27 -18.63 -1.76 5.37
C GLY A 27 -20.00 -2.08 4.77
N LEU A 28 -20.04 -2.94 3.74
CA LEU A 28 -21.25 -3.21 2.96
C LEU A 28 -21.88 -4.56 3.29
N TRP A 29 -21.08 -5.60 3.51
CA TRP A 29 -21.58 -6.98 3.59
C TRP A 29 -21.65 -7.53 5.01
N SER A 30 -20.89 -7.00 5.96
CA SER A 30 -20.88 -7.45 7.35
C SER A 30 -22.15 -7.08 8.12
N ARG A 31 -23.06 -6.29 7.53
CA ARG A 31 -24.34 -5.86 8.09
C ARG A 31 -25.53 -6.79 7.79
N SER A 32 -25.35 -7.85 7.02
CA SER A 32 -26.41 -8.83 6.89
C SER A 32 -26.58 -9.57 8.21
N ASP A 33 -27.83 -9.84 8.64
CA ASP A 33 -28.24 -10.40 9.94
C ASP A 33 -27.59 -11.75 10.35
N SER A 34 -26.54 -12.16 9.70
CA SER A 34 -25.70 -13.30 10.06
C SER A 34 -24.48 -12.80 10.82
N GLU A 35 -24.52 -12.86 12.13
CA GLU A 35 -23.46 -12.47 13.08
C GLU A 35 -22.10 -13.16 12.85
N ASP A 36 -21.97 -14.07 11.89
CA ASP A 36 -20.86 -15.02 11.80
C ASP A 36 -19.91 -14.85 10.61
N TYR A 37 -20.09 -13.92 9.65
CA TYR A 37 -19.34 -13.95 8.39
C TYR A 37 -18.77 -12.62 7.87
N GLY A 38 -18.43 -11.67 8.72
CA GLY A 38 -17.81 -10.42 8.31
C GLY A 38 -16.54 -10.11 9.10
N ALA A 39 -15.59 -9.40 8.46
CA ALA A 39 -14.47 -8.82 9.21
C ALA A 39 -15.03 -7.86 10.27
N GLN A 40 -14.49 -7.94 11.49
CA GLN A 40 -14.93 -7.12 12.63
C GLN A 40 -13.96 -5.98 12.94
N LEU A 41 -12.75 -6.08 12.39
CA LEU A 41 -11.68 -5.09 12.49
C LEU A 41 -10.87 -5.14 11.19
N LEU A 42 -10.55 -3.99 10.62
CA LEU A 42 -9.59 -3.89 9.53
C LEU A 42 -8.27 -3.29 10.01
N ILE A 43 -7.18 -3.81 9.45
CA ILE A 43 -5.88 -3.13 9.38
C ILE A 43 -5.60 -2.95 7.90
N VAL A 44 -5.68 -1.71 7.38
CA VAL A 44 -5.85 -1.49 5.95
C VAL A 44 -5.32 -0.11 5.52
N TYR A 45 -4.94 0.01 4.25
CA TYR A 45 -4.75 1.32 3.61
C TYR A 45 -6.09 1.97 3.30
N GLU A 46 -6.06 3.22 2.88
CA GLU A 46 -7.25 3.98 2.51
C GLU A 46 -8.08 3.28 1.42
N ALA A 47 -9.40 3.37 1.54
CA ALA A 47 -10.31 2.84 0.54
C ALA A 47 -10.12 3.55 -0.82
N PRO A 48 -10.25 2.83 -1.95
CA PRO A 48 -10.42 3.45 -3.26
C PRO A 48 -11.62 4.40 -3.29
N GLU A 49 -11.59 5.40 -4.17
CA GLU A 49 -12.64 6.44 -4.17
C GLU A 49 -14.04 5.87 -4.42
N TYR A 50 -14.18 4.94 -5.38
CA TYR A 50 -15.45 4.29 -5.65
C TYR A 50 -16.01 3.52 -4.44
N VAL A 51 -15.14 2.90 -3.63
CA VAL A 51 -15.56 2.22 -2.39
C VAL A 51 -16.01 3.23 -1.33
N LYS A 52 -15.36 4.39 -1.24
CA LYS A 52 -15.80 5.47 -0.33
C LYS A 52 -17.19 5.97 -0.69
N GLU A 53 -17.49 6.11 -1.99
CA GLU A 53 -18.81 6.49 -2.48
C GLU A 53 -19.86 5.44 -2.09
N GLU A 54 -19.58 4.16 -2.30
CA GLU A 54 -20.47 3.05 -1.91
C GLU A 54 -20.70 2.98 -0.39
N LEU A 55 -19.64 3.16 0.41
CA LEU A 55 -19.76 3.21 1.88
C LEU A 55 -20.60 4.38 2.36
N ALA A 56 -20.47 5.53 1.69
CA ALA A 56 -21.26 6.72 1.99
C ALA A 56 -22.74 6.53 1.62
N GLU A 57 -23.03 5.94 0.45
CA GLU A 57 -24.40 5.59 0.04
C GLU A 57 -25.06 4.57 0.97
N ALA A 58 -24.29 3.62 1.49
CA ALA A 58 -24.74 2.63 2.46
C ALA A 58 -24.89 3.20 3.89
N ASP A 59 -24.57 4.47 4.14
CA ASP A 59 -24.52 5.11 5.47
C ASP A 59 -23.71 4.28 6.50
N ALA A 60 -22.58 3.71 6.06
CA ALA A 60 -21.73 2.87 6.88
C ALA A 60 -21.15 3.68 8.06
N LYS A 61 -21.46 3.26 9.30
CA LYS A 61 -21.00 3.92 10.53
C LYS A 61 -19.71 3.26 11.00
N LEU A 62 -18.59 3.83 10.59
CA LEU A 62 -17.25 3.31 10.87
C LEU A 62 -16.44 4.30 11.70
N GLU A 63 -15.65 3.79 12.63
CA GLU A 63 -14.59 4.51 13.30
C GLU A 63 -13.25 4.09 12.72
N GLN A 64 -12.46 5.06 12.30
CA GLN A 64 -11.16 4.87 11.68
C GLN A 64 -10.12 5.73 12.39
N LYS A 65 -8.93 5.16 12.60
CA LYS A 65 -7.77 5.89 13.10
C LYS A 65 -6.50 5.43 12.41
N ALA A 66 -5.56 6.36 12.19
CA ALA A 66 -4.22 6.02 11.76
C ALA A 66 -3.49 5.29 12.88
N ILE A 67 -2.81 4.20 12.56
CA ILE A 67 -2.04 3.41 13.51
C ILE A 67 -0.58 3.28 13.11
N GLY A 68 -0.27 3.57 11.86
CA GLY A 68 1.09 3.53 11.38
C GLY A 68 1.23 4.22 10.03
N ARG A 69 2.48 4.34 9.61
CA ARG A 69 2.87 4.98 8.36
C ARG A 69 3.69 4.02 7.52
N ASP A 70 3.45 4.03 6.23
CA ASP A 70 4.19 3.35 5.19
C ASP A 70 4.45 4.34 4.06
N ALA A 71 5.02 3.89 2.96
CA ALA A 71 5.30 4.75 1.81
C ALA A 71 5.06 4.03 0.48
N LEU A 72 4.63 4.79 -0.51
CA LEU A 72 4.70 4.35 -1.90
C LEU A 72 6.15 4.45 -2.37
N VAL A 73 6.72 3.33 -2.80
CA VAL A 73 8.11 3.27 -3.28
C VAL A 73 8.19 2.77 -4.71
N PHE A 74 9.24 3.18 -5.42
CA PHE A 74 9.51 2.75 -6.78
C PHE A 74 10.68 1.78 -6.80
N ILE A 75 10.55 0.75 -7.63
CA ILE A 75 11.47 -0.38 -7.74
C ILE A 75 12.03 -0.42 -9.15
N VAL A 76 13.33 -0.58 -9.25
CA VAL A 76 14.05 -0.86 -10.50
C VAL A 76 15.02 -2.01 -10.29
N ASN A 77 15.49 -2.60 -11.37
CA ASN A 77 16.62 -3.52 -11.32
C ASN A 77 17.90 -2.77 -10.89
N GLU A 78 18.78 -3.41 -10.14
CA GLU A 78 20.03 -2.81 -9.66
C GLU A 78 20.98 -2.38 -10.79
N GLU A 79 20.88 -3.02 -11.97
CA GLU A 79 21.63 -2.65 -13.17
C GLU A 79 21.19 -1.31 -13.79
N ASN A 80 20.01 -0.81 -13.43
CA ASN A 80 19.55 0.50 -13.89
C ASN A 80 20.40 1.62 -13.25
N PRO A 81 21.08 2.48 -14.02
CA PRO A 81 21.98 3.49 -13.46
C PRO A 81 21.27 4.66 -12.77
N VAL A 82 19.97 4.87 -13.01
CA VAL A 82 19.19 5.97 -12.45
C VAL A 82 18.95 5.73 -10.96
N GLN A 83 19.46 6.61 -10.10
CA GLN A 83 19.41 6.47 -8.65
C GLN A 83 18.22 7.21 -8.03
N SER A 84 17.73 8.26 -8.68
CA SER A 84 16.65 9.10 -8.18
C SER A 84 15.82 9.63 -9.33
N LEU A 85 14.52 9.77 -9.10
CA LEU A 85 13.58 10.46 -9.99
C LEU A 85 12.80 11.51 -9.18
N THR A 86 12.48 12.62 -9.83
CA THR A 86 11.54 13.57 -9.24
C THR A 86 10.11 13.05 -9.36
N GLN A 87 9.21 13.51 -8.49
CA GLN A 87 7.78 13.19 -8.60
C GLN A 87 7.23 13.59 -9.98
N GLN A 88 7.74 14.70 -10.56
CA GLN A 88 7.31 15.11 -11.90
C GLN A 88 7.78 14.13 -12.98
N GLN A 89 9.04 13.67 -12.93
CA GLN A 89 9.53 12.65 -13.85
C GLN A 89 8.75 11.33 -13.74
N LEU A 90 8.41 10.92 -12.52
CA LEU A 90 7.55 9.75 -12.30
C LEU A 90 6.18 9.94 -12.94
N ARG A 91 5.52 11.09 -12.73
CA ARG A 91 4.25 11.39 -13.41
C ARG A 91 4.39 11.36 -14.93
N ASP A 92 5.46 11.92 -15.47
CA ASP A 92 5.68 11.96 -16.92
C ASP A 92 5.98 10.57 -17.51
N ILE A 93 6.67 9.70 -16.79
CA ILE A 93 6.86 8.29 -17.17
C ILE A 93 5.51 7.58 -17.23
N TYR A 94 4.72 7.64 -16.17
CA TYR A 94 3.44 6.93 -16.12
C TYR A 94 2.32 7.57 -16.96
N ALA A 95 2.50 8.80 -17.41
CA ALA A 95 1.65 9.43 -18.42
C ALA A 95 2.13 9.15 -19.87
N GLY A 96 3.26 8.46 -20.06
CA GLY A 96 3.84 8.17 -21.37
C GLY A 96 4.52 9.37 -22.05
N ARG A 97 4.81 10.44 -21.31
CA ARG A 97 5.54 11.62 -21.81
C ARG A 97 7.05 11.41 -21.82
N ILE A 98 7.58 10.67 -20.85
CA ILE A 98 8.97 10.19 -20.80
C ILE A 98 8.93 8.69 -21.06
N THR A 99 9.58 8.25 -22.15
CA THR A 99 9.55 6.86 -22.60
C THR A 99 10.94 6.23 -22.71
N SER A 100 12.01 7.02 -22.51
CA SER A 100 13.40 6.56 -22.51
C SER A 100 14.09 6.91 -21.19
N TRP A 101 14.86 5.97 -20.67
CA TRP A 101 15.70 6.21 -19.49
C TRP A 101 16.74 7.31 -19.72
N LYS A 102 17.15 7.54 -20.98
CA LYS A 102 18.05 8.63 -21.36
C LYS A 102 17.53 10.01 -20.94
N ASP A 103 16.21 10.21 -21.00
CA ASP A 103 15.56 11.49 -20.69
C ASP A 103 15.63 11.83 -19.19
N VAL A 104 15.98 10.84 -18.37
CA VAL A 104 16.11 10.96 -16.91
C VAL A 104 17.51 10.59 -16.42
N GLY A 105 18.53 10.65 -17.32
CA GLY A 105 19.93 10.44 -16.97
C GLY A 105 20.40 8.99 -16.98
N GLY A 106 19.60 8.08 -17.52
CA GLY A 106 19.93 6.68 -17.72
C GLY A 106 20.53 6.37 -19.09
N VAL A 107 20.51 5.10 -19.48
CA VAL A 107 20.95 4.64 -20.79
C VAL A 107 19.88 4.88 -21.86
N ASP A 108 20.28 4.87 -23.13
CA ASP A 108 19.36 5.03 -24.27
C ASP A 108 18.57 3.72 -24.50
N SER A 109 17.53 3.53 -23.68
CA SER A 109 16.66 2.35 -23.70
C SER A 109 15.24 2.72 -23.27
N PRO A 110 14.20 2.00 -23.75
CA PRO A 110 12.82 2.29 -23.41
C PRO A 110 12.54 2.04 -21.92
N ILE A 111 11.62 2.80 -21.36
CA ILE A 111 11.10 2.56 -20.02
C ILE A 111 9.91 1.60 -20.12
N VAL A 112 9.94 0.51 -19.34
CA VAL A 112 8.84 -0.45 -19.18
C VAL A 112 8.20 -0.21 -17.83
N ALA A 113 7.09 0.53 -17.82
CA ALA A 113 6.42 0.96 -16.60
C ALA A 113 5.27 0.00 -16.22
N PHE A 114 5.48 -0.76 -15.15
CA PHE A 114 4.46 -1.66 -14.59
C PHE A 114 3.46 -0.90 -13.74
N GLN A 115 2.20 -1.32 -13.80
CA GLN A 115 1.11 -0.82 -12.96
C GLN A 115 0.43 -1.99 -12.23
N ARG A 116 -0.57 -1.69 -11.44
CA ARG A 116 -1.40 -2.67 -10.75
C ARG A 116 -2.87 -2.48 -11.15
N GLY A 117 -3.69 -3.50 -10.92
CA GLY A 117 -5.15 -3.41 -11.09
C GLY A 117 -5.78 -2.36 -10.16
N VAL A 118 -6.95 -1.87 -10.54
CA VAL A 118 -7.67 -0.81 -9.80
C VAL A 118 -8.02 -1.18 -8.36
N ASP A 119 -8.17 -2.47 -8.06
CA ASP A 119 -8.51 -2.97 -6.72
C ASP A 119 -7.28 -3.10 -5.80
N SER A 120 -6.09 -2.80 -6.32
CA SER A 120 -4.85 -2.88 -5.56
C SER A 120 -4.64 -1.65 -4.69
N GLY A 121 -4.34 -1.87 -3.40
CA GLY A 121 -3.99 -0.79 -2.47
C GLY A 121 -2.80 0.04 -2.92
N SER A 122 -1.77 -0.58 -3.53
CA SER A 122 -0.64 0.16 -4.09
C SER A 122 -1.01 1.02 -5.29
N GLN A 123 -1.99 0.59 -6.11
CA GLN A 123 -2.51 1.40 -7.22
C GLN A 123 -3.32 2.59 -6.69
N THR A 124 -4.12 2.38 -5.64
CA THR A 124 -4.85 3.46 -4.97
C THR A 124 -3.88 4.51 -4.42
N LEU A 125 -2.84 4.07 -3.71
CA LEU A 125 -1.80 4.97 -3.18
C LEU A 125 -1.04 5.69 -4.29
N PHE A 126 -0.67 4.98 -5.35
CA PHE A 126 0.01 5.56 -6.51
C PHE A 126 -0.80 6.68 -7.14
N LYS A 127 -2.10 6.47 -7.36
CA LYS A 127 -2.99 7.52 -7.85
C LYS A 127 -3.06 8.69 -6.88
N LYS A 128 -3.42 8.44 -5.63
CA LYS A 128 -3.59 9.46 -4.59
C LYS A 128 -2.35 10.31 -4.37
N LEU A 129 -1.19 9.66 -4.18
CA LEU A 129 0.03 10.34 -3.74
C LEU A 129 0.81 10.99 -4.89
N LEU A 130 0.68 10.45 -6.10
CA LEU A 130 1.47 10.92 -7.23
C LEU A 130 0.63 11.46 -8.38
N ILE A 131 -0.29 10.68 -8.95
CA ILE A 131 -0.98 11.02 -10.19
C ILE A 131 -1.97 12.17 -9.98
N ASP A 132 -2.82 12.08 -8.97
CA ASP A 132 -3.86 13.06 -8.67
C ASP A 132 -3.29 14.36 -8.06
N LYS A 133 -2.00 14.35 -7.68
CA LYS A 133 -1.25 15.57 -7.29
C LYS A 133 -0.70 16.34 -8.50
N GLY A 134 -0.82 15.80 -9.71
CA GLY A 134 -0.44 16.41 -10.98
C GLY A 134 -1.66 16.71 -11.85
N ASP A 135 -1.55 16.37 -13.12
CA ASP A 135 -2.60 16.55 -14.12
C ASP A 135 -3.59 15.37 -14.21
N GLY A 136 -3.42 14.37 -13.37
CA GLY A 136 -4.25 13.17 -13.32
C GLY A 136 -4.07 12.21 -14.51
N GLN A 137 -3.14 12.50 -15.43
CA GLN A 137 -2.94 11.67 -16.62
C GLN A 137 -2.17 10.40 -16.27
N LEU A 138 -2.73 9.29 -16.68
CA LEU A 138 -2.15 7.95 -16.53
C LEU A 138 -2.36 7.18 -17.83
N MET A 139 -1.27 6.63 -18.40
CA MET A 139 -1.39 5.78 -19.58
C MET A 139 -2.05 4.44 -19.20
N ALA A 140 -2.83 3.88 -20.15
CA ALA A 140 -3.30 2.51 -19.99
C ALA A 140 -2.11 1.55 -20.01
N ALA A 141 -1.98 0.73 -18.95
CA ALA A 141 -0.97 -0.32 -18.95
C ALA A 141 -1.45 -1.49 -19.84
N PRO A 142 -0.60 -2.03 -20.72
CA PRO A 142 -0.87 -3.32 -21.34
C PRO A 142 -1.11 -4.38 -20.24
N THR A 143 -1.93 -5.40 -20.55
CA THR A 143 -2.29 -6.43 -19.56
C THR A 143 -1.08 -7.14 -18.97
N GLU A 144 -0.05 -7.37 -19.78
CA GLU A 144 1.23 -7.99 -19.38
C GLU A 144 2.06 -7.11 -18.42
N LEU A 145 1.80 -5.80 -18.36
CA LEU A 145 2.45 -4.86 -17.46
C LEU A 145 1.58 -4.49 -16.26
N ALA A 146 0.49 -5.22 -16.03
CA ALA A 146 -0.41 -5.05 -14.91
C ALA A 146 -0.62 -6.38 -14.15
N PRO A 147 0.42 -6.90 -13.44
CA PRO A 147 0.31 -8.14 -12.70
C PRO A 147 -0.82 -8.13 -11.66
N ALA A 148 -1.48 -9.26 -11.49
CA ALA A 148 -2.64 -9.39 -10.61
C ALA A 148 -2.28 -9.23 -9.12
N ASP A 149 -1.08 -9.64 -8.73
CA ASP A 149 -0.61 -9.56 -7.34
C ASP A 149 0.74 -8.84 -7.22
N MET A 150 1.12 -8.49 -6.01
CA MET A 150 2.35 -7.73 -5.74
C MET A 150 3.60 -8.57 -5.98
N GLY A 151 3.56 -9.86 -5.64
CA GLY A 151 4.67 -10.79 -5.89
C GLY A 151 4.97 -10.89 -7.38
N GLY A 152 3.95 -11.04 -8.22
CA GLY A 152 4.07 -11.06 -9.68
C GLY A 152 4.66 -9.77 -10.24
N LEU A 153 4.36 -8.60 -9.65
CA LEU A 153 4.99 -7.34 -10.04
C LEU A 153 6.49 -7.33 -9.72
N VAL A 154 6.85 -7.71 -8.51
CA VAL A 154 8.25 -7.76 -8.06
C VAL A 154 9.04 -8.78 -8.90
N ASP A 155 8.46 -9.96 -9.15
CA ASP A 155 9.06 -10.99 -10.00
C ASP A 155 9.26 -10.51 -11.44
N SER A 156 8.26 -9.82 -11.99
CA SER A 156 8.34 -9.26 -13.34
C SER A 156 9.48 -8.27 -13.49
N ILE A 157 9.73 -7.42 -12.48
CA ILE A 157 10.83 -6.47 -12.50
C ILE A 157 12.18 -7.17 -12.29
N ALA A 158 12.24 -8.19 -11.42
CA ALA A 158 13.47 -8.94 -11.15
C ALA A 158 13.91 -9.88 -12.27
N GLU A 159 12.94 -10.54 -12.93
CA GLU A 159 13.18 -11.66 -13.85
C GLU A 159 12.88 -11.32 -15.33
N TYR A 160 12.32 -10.13 -15.60
CA TYR A 160 11.99 -9.71 -16.96
C TYR A 160 13.23 -9.63 -17.86
N ASN A 161 13.15 -10.09 -19.10
CA ASN A 161 14.28 -10.11 -20.05
C ASN A 161 14.95 -8.75 -20.31
N ASN A 162 14.28 -7.67 -20.00
CA ASN A 162 14.77 -6.29 -20.00
C ASN A 162 14.61 -5.66 -18.60
N SER A 163 14.97 -6.40 -17.55
CA SER A 163 14.77 -5.97 -16.18
C SER A 163 15.40 -4.61 -15.86
N ALA A 164 16.57 -4.30 -16.46
CA ALA A 164 17.21 -2.98 -16.33
C ALA A 164 16.35 -1.82 -16.90
N ASN A 165 15.37 -2.11 -17.76
CA ASN A 165 14.46 -1.12 -18.34
C ASN A 165 13.15 -0.99 -17.57
N ALA A 166 12.86 -1.91 -16.66
CA ALA A 166 11.62 -1.95 -15.91
C ALA A 166 11.60 -0.94 -14.75
N ILE A 167 10.43 -0.35 -14.50
CA ILE A 167 10.09 0.36 -13.28
C ILE A 167 8.70 -0.08 -12.81
N GLY A 168 8.56 -0.28 -11.52
CA GLY A 168 7.27 -0.55 -10.87
C GLY A 168 7.19 0.12 -9.52
N PHE A 169 6.08 -0.06 -8.83
CA PHE A 169 5.86 0.52 -7.51
C PHE A 169 5.19 -0.48 -6.57
N SER A 170 5.43 -0.25 -5.29
CA SER A 170 4.89 -1.05 -4.19
C SER A 170 4.75 -0.17 -2.95
N VAL A 171 4.39 -0.79 -1.84
CA VAL A 171 4.53 -0.19 -0.51
C VAL A 171 5.85 -0.60 0.11
N TYR A 172 6.49 0.30 0.86
CA TYR A 172 7.83 0.09 1.42
C TYR A 172 7.91 -1.16 2.27
N TYR A 173 6.97 -1.35 3.18
CA TYR A 173 6.93 -2.52 4.07
C TYR A 173 6.95 -3.85 3.31
N TYR A 174 6.19 -3.95 2.20
CA TYR A 174 6.15 -5.19 1.41
C TYR A 174 7.51 -5.54 0.83
N ILE A 175 8.24 -4.55 0.30
CA ILE A 175 9.55 -4.76 -0.32
C ILE A 175 10.63 -5.00 0.72
N ASP A 176 10.60 -4.28 1.83
CA ASP A 176 11.63 -4.35 2.87
C ASP A 176 11.49 -5.61 3.75
N GLN A 177 10.25 -5.94 4.17
CA GLN A 177 10.00 -6.96 5.18
C GLN A 177 9.42 -8.27 4.64
N MET A 178 8.62 -8.24 3.58
CA MET A 178 7.88 -9.42 3.12
C MET A 178 8.47 -10.05 1.87
N TYR A 179 8.91 -9.27 0.90
CA TYR A 179 9.29 -9.77 -0.42
C TYR A 179 10.53 -9.08 -1.00
N SER A 180 11.64 -9.19 -0.27
CA SER A 180 12.93 -8.72 -0.77
C SER A 180 13.49 -9.72 -1.79
N LYS A 181 13.87 -9.22 -2.97
CA LYS A 181 14.57 -10.02 -3.99
C LYS A 181 15.93 -9.42 -4.32
N PRO A 182 16.97 -10.28 -4.43
CA PRO A 182 18.27 -9.84 -4.97
C PRO A 182 18.10 -9.24 -6.38
N GLY A 183 18.91 -8.27 -6.71
CA GLY A 183 18.88 -7.63 -8.02
C GLY A 183 17.85 -6.48 -8.14
N LEU A 184 17.12 -6.16 -7.08
CA LEU A 184 16.20 -5.04 -7.03
C LEU A 184 16.73 -3.91 -6.13
N ARG A 185 16.40 -2.69 -6.52
CA ARG A 185 16.74 -1.49 -5.79
C ARG A 185 15.56 -0.53 -5.72
N LEU A 186 15.38 0.09 -4.55
CA LEU A 186 14.47 1.20 -4.37
C LEU A 186 15.06 2.48 -4.97
N LEU A 187 14.24 3.23 -5.71
CA LEU A 187 14.61 4.55 -6.21
C LEU A 187 14.41 5.61 -5.13
N ALA A 188 15.34 6.55 -5.04
CA ALA A 188 15.08 7.78 -4.34
C ALA A 188 14.03 8.61 -5.09
N VAL A 189 13.17 9.31 -4.36
CA VAL A 189 12.19 10.27 -4.91
C VAL A 189 12.56 11.66 -4.41
N ASP A 190 12.70 12.61 -5.33
CA ASP A 190 13.21 13.97 -5.05
C ASP A 190 14.54 13.98 -4.25
N GLY A 191 15.39 12.98 -4.51
CA GLY A 191 16.68 12.81 -3.84
C GLY A 191 16.63 12.13 -2.48
N VAL A 192 15.46 11.74 -1.97
CA VAL A 192 15.31 11.07 -0.68
C VAL A 192 15.11 9.57 -0.89
N THR A 193 15.99 8.75 -0.31
CA THR A 193 15.85 7.28 -0.31
C THR A 193 14.83 6.85 0.73
N PRO A 194 13.86 5.96 0.40
CA PRO A 194 12.91 5.45 1.37
C PRO A 194 13.60 4.56 2.42
N SER A 195 13.28 4.79 3.68
CA SER A 195 13.70 4.00 4.84
C SER A 195 12.72 4.26 5.98
N ASN A 196 12.75 3.43 7.03
CA ASN A 196 11.91 3.68 8.21
C ASN A 196 12.16 5.09 8.79
N ASP A 197 13.41 5.55 8.83
CA ASP A 197 13.75 6.89 9.35
C ASP A 197 13.18 8.02 8.48
N THR A 198 13.28 7.88 7.15
CA THR A 198 12.76 8.90 6.23
C THR A 198 11.24 8.88 6.10
N ILE A 199 10.61 7.74 6.37
CA ILE A 199 9.14 7.60 6.47
C ILE A 199 8.65 8.15 7.81
N ALA A 200 9.33 7.84 8.92
CA ALA A 200 8.99 8.34 10.25
C ALA A 200 9.06 9.88 10.31
N SER A 201 10.14 10.45 9.77
CA SER A 201 10.34 11.91 9.70
C SER A 201 9.55 12.62 8.60
N GLU A 202 8.80 11.88 7.77
CA GLU A 202 8.10 12.40 6.58
C GLU A 202 9.01 13.13 5.59
N SER A 203 10.32 12.92 5.67
CA SER A 203 11.26 13.48 4.68
C SER A 203 11.16 12.77 3.33
N TYR A 204 10.75 11.49 3.28
CA TYR A 204 10.38 10.83 2.04
C TYR A 204 9.00 11.35 1.57
N PRO A 205 8.86 11.81 0.31
CA PRO A 205 7.71 12.63 -0.08
C PRO A 205 6.40 11.85 -0.31
N LEU A 206 6.45 10.52 -0.41
CA LEU A 206 5.29 9.69 -0.76
C LEU A 206 4.87 8.79 0.42
N CYS A 207 4.88 9.35 1.63
CA CYS A 207 4.38 8.68 2.82
C CYS A 207 2.86 8.60 2.82
N ASN A 208 2.32 7.55 3.41
CA ASN A 208 0.89 7.34 3.63
C ASN A 208 0.66 6.60 4.94
N GLU A 209 -0.43 6.95 5.58
CA GLU A 209 -0.89 6.25 6.78
C GLU A 209 -1.63 4.96 6.41
N PHE A 210 -1.63 3.99 7.31
CA PHE A 210 -2.57 2.88 7.31
C PHE A 210 -3.37 2.87 8.61
N TYR A 211 -4.53 2.24 8.58
CA TYR A 211 -5.59 2.48 9.52
C TYR A 211 -6.05 1.21 10.21
N ALA A 212 -6.44 1.33 11.47
CA ALA A 212 -7.40 0.43 12.08
C ALA A 212 -8.82 0.96 11.87
N VAL A 213 -9.76 0.08 11.55
CA VAL A 213 -11.16 0.44 11.33
C VAL A 213 -12.06 -0.54 12.06
N VAL A 214 -13.07 -0.04 12.76
CA VAL A 214 -14.04 -0.83 13.51
C VAL A 214 -15.44 -0.25 13.29
N HIS A 215 -16.48 -1.06 13.42
CA HIS A 215 -17.86 -0.54 13.43
C HIS A 215 -18.10 0.37 14.63
N ALA A 216 -18.76 1.52 14.43
CA ALA A 216 -18.97 2.52 15.46
C ALA A 216 -19.84 1.99 16.64
N ASP A 217 -20.67 0.98 16.37
CA ASP A 217 -21.53 0.32 17.35
C ASP A 217 -20.91 -0.95 17.95
N ALA A 218 -19.64 -1.24 17.65
CA ALA A 218 -18.96 -2.39 18.25
C ALA A 218 -18.94 -2.28 19.79
N ALA A 219 -19.38 -3.36 20.44
CA ALA A 219 -19.47 -3.40 21.90
C ALA A 219 -18.11 -3.12 22.56
N PRO A 220 -18.06 -2.32 23.65
CA PRO A 220 -16.79 -1.92 24.29
C PRO A 220 -15.93 -3.08 24.78
N ASP A 221 -16.56 -4.21 25.11
CA ASP A 221 -15.91 -5.41 25.62
C ASP A 221 -15.62 -6.45 24.52
N SER A 222 -16.02 -6.17 23.29
CA SER A 222 -15.77 -7.06 22.14
C SER A 222 -14.26 -7.17 21.80
N PRO A 223 -13.81 -8.31 21.28
CA PRO A 223 -12.40 -8.50 20.92
C PRO A 223 -11.87 -7.46 19.95
N GLN A 224 -12.64 -7.12 18.91
CA GLN A 224 -12.27 -6.12 17.90
C GLN A 224 -12.12 -4.71 18.49
N ARG A 225 -13.02 -4.28 19.41
CA ARG A 225 -12.92 -2.99 20.08
C ARG A 225 -11.70 -2.94 21.00
N LYS A 226 -11.43 -4.01 21.75
CA LYS A 226 -10.24 -4.11 22.58
C LYS A 226 -8.94 -4.00 21.79
N VAL A 227 -8.84 -4.66 20.62
CA VAL A 227 -7.65 -4.52 19.76
C VAL A 227 -7.58 -3.11 19.19
N TYR A 228 -8.68 -2.57 18.69
CA TYR A 228 -8.74 -1.21 18.19
C TYR A 228 -8.20 -0.21 19.22
N ASP A 229 -8.72 -0.24 20.45
CA ASP A 229 -8.29 0.68 21.51
C ASP A 229 -6.85 0.43 21.98
N TRP A 230 -6.42 -0.85 22.02
CA TRP A 230 -5.06 -1.22 22.41
C TRP A 230 -4.00 -0.69 21.44
N LEU A 231 -4.31 -0.57 20.16
CA LEU A 231 -3.36 -0.07 19.14
C LEU A 231 -2.85 1.36 19.44
N ASP A 232 -3.58 2.16 20.22
CA ASP A 232 -3.14 3.49 20.67
C ASP A 232 -2.24 3.48 21.91
N THR A 233 -2.09 2.33 22.56
CA THR A 233 -1.22 2.21 23.71
C THR A 233 0.25 2.12 23.29
N ASP A 234 1.17 2.45 24.22
CA ASP A 234 2.61 2.24 24.00
C ASP A 234 2.96 0.80 23.62
N GLU A 235 2.18 -0.16 24.08
CA GLU A 235 2.36 -1.58 23.78
C GLU A 235 1.91 -1.93 22.36
N GLY A 236 0.77 -1.37 21.93
CA GLY A 236 0.27 -1.46 20.57
C GLY A 236 1.24 -0.85 19.57
N ARG A 237 1.72 0.37 19.84
CA ARG A 237 2.73 1.04 19.00
C ARG A 237 4.02 0.23 18.88
N ARG A 238 4.55 -0.27 19.99
CA ARG A 238 5.72 -1.18 19.96
C ARG A 238 5.46 -2.47 19.17
N CYS A 239 4.23 -2.96 19.14
CA CYS A 239 3.89 -4.11 18.30
C CYS A 239 3.96 -3.77 16.82
N ILE A 240 3.45 -2.61 16.41
CA ILE A 240 3.52 -2.09 15.03
C ILE A 240 4.99 -1.93 14.60
N GLU A 241 5.83 -1.30 15.45
CA GLU A 241 7.26 -1.13 15.19
C GLU A 241 8.00 -2.46 15.07
N LYS A 242 7.71 -3.44 15.95
CA LYS A 242 8.29 -4.79 15.88
C LYS A 242 7.86 -5.56 14.64
N ALA A 243 6.69 -5.24 14.09
CA ALA A 243 6.25 -5.78 12.82
C ALA A 243 6.99 -5.17 11.63
N GLY A 244 7.78 -4.10 11.82
CA GLY A 244 8.59 -3.44 10.78
C GLY A 244 7.94 -2.19 10.18
N TYR A 245 6.79 -1.77 10.69
CA TYR A 245 6.15 -0.51 10.30
C TYR A 245 6.61 0.67 11.15
N VAL A 246 6.31 1.88 10.70
CA VAL A 246 6.45 3.10 11.49
C VAL A 246 5.13 3.36 12.20
N ALA A 247 5.12 3.32 13.55
CA ALA A 247 3.95 3.70 14.32
C ALA A 247 3.72 5.21 14.26
N VAL A 248 2.46 5.66 14.41
CA VAL A 248 2.11 7.07 14.55
C VAL A 248 1.69 7.36 16.00
N ASP A 249 1.83 8.64 16.42
CA ASP A 249 1.44 9.13 17.75
C ASP A 249 -0.07 9.33 17.89
#